data_849543251428b4e2255b9a72c97cb2de
#
_entry.id   849543251428b4e2255b9a72c97cb2de
#
_cell.length_a   1.000
_cell.length_b   1.000
_cell.length_c   1.000
_cell.angle_alpha   90.00
_cell.angle_beta   90.00
_cell.angle_gamma   90.00
#
_symmetry.space_group_name_H-M   'P 1'
#
loop_
_entity.id
_entity.type
_entity.pdbx_description
1 polymer ?
#
loop_
_entity_poly.entity_id
_entity_poly.type
_entity_poly.pdbx_seq_one_letter_code
_entity_poly.pdbx_strand_id
1 'polypeptide(L)' 'MGEILDREVKSLPAVFRTVLVLRDLEQLSTEETAQMLELTVPAVKSRLLRARLQLREKLAKYFKRGT' A
#
# COMPACT_ATOMS: atom_id res chain seq x y z
N MET A 1 -3.03 2.96 -13.68
CA MET A 1 -3.72 3.10 -12.95
C MET A 1 -4.38 4.31 -12.95
N GLY A 2 -5.16 4.75 -12.73
CA GLY A 2 -5.86 5.94 -12.88
C GLY A 2 -5.55 6.93 -11.84
N GLU A 3 -6.09 8.11 -12.04
CA GLU A 3 -5.86 9.20 -11.11
C GLU A 3 -6.44 8.93 -9.74
N ILE A 4 -7.54 8.17 -9.69
CA ILE A 4 -8.15 7.85 -8.41
C ILE A 4 -7.20 7.01 -7.58
N LEU A 5 -6.60 6.00 -8.16
CA LEU A 5 -5.68 5.16 -7.42
C LEU A 5 -4.48 5.96 -6.95
N ASP A 6 -3.90 6.78 -7.83
CA ASP A 6 -2.75 7.57 -7.45
C ASP A 6 -3.09 8.50 -6.29
N ARG A 7 -4.25 9.14 -6.35
CA ARG A 7 -4.64 10.06 -5.29
C ARG A 7 -4.79 9.34 -3.96
N GLU A 8 -5.44 8.19 -3.97
CA GLU A 8 -5.70 7.49 -2.73
C GLU A 8 -4.41 6.88 -2.15
N VAL A 9 -3.51 6.42 -3.00
CA VAL A 9 -2.23 5.94 -2.53
C VAL A 9 -1.46 7.07 -1.87
N LYS A 10 -1.46 8.26 -2.48
CA LYS A 10 -0.73 9.38 -1.91
C LYS A 10 -1.35 9.85 -0.60
N SER A 11 -2.60 9.54 -0.35
CA SER A 11 -3.23 9.96 0.88
C SER A 11 -2.97 9.01 2.03
N LEU A 12 -2.33 7.88 1.79
CA LEU A 12 -2.01 6.96 2.87
C LEU A 12 -0.89 7.54 3.73
N PRO A 13 -0.86 7.20 5.02
CA PRO A 13 0.28 7.58 5.85
C PRO A 13 1.58 7.05 5.23
N ALA A 14 2.66 7.81 5.40
CA ALA A 14 3.92 7.48 4.72
C ALA A 14 4.42 6.08 5.02
N VAL A 15 4.25 5.60 6.26
CA VAL A 15 4.75 4.26 6.61
C VAL A 15 4.05 3.18 5.81
N PHE A 16 2.78 3.37 5.46
CA PHE A 16 2.05 2.39 4.67
C PHE A 16 2.23 2.63 3.19
N ARG A 17 2.26 3.89 2.79
CA ARG A 17 2.41 4.22 1.37
C ARG A 17 3.72 3.70 0.82
N THR A 18 4.82 3.86 1.56
CA THR A 18 6.12 3.45 1.07
C THR A 18 6.17 1.95 0.83
N VAL A 19 5.67 1.16 1.78
CA VAL A 19 5.69 -0.29 1.62
C VAL A 19 4.81 -0.70 0.44
N LEU A 20 3.65 -0.07 0.30
CA LEU A 20 2.74 -0.41 -0.79
C LEU A 20 3.38 -0.10 -2.13
N VAL A 21 4.00 1.06 -2.26
CA VAL A 21 4.63 1.44 -3.52
C VAL A 21 5.75 0.47 -3.88
N LEU A 22 6.62 0.15 -2.92
CA LEU A 22 7.75 -0.71 -3.22
C LEU A 22 7.31 -2.13 -3.56
N ARG A 23 6.34 -2.66 -2.84
CA ARG A 23 5.92 -4.03 -3.06
C ARG A 23 4.96 -4.19 -4.23
N ASP A 24 3.96 -3.34 -4.31
CA ASP A 24 2.89 -3.54 -5.28
C ASP A 24 3.07 -2.77 -6.57
N LEU A 25 3.70 -1.61 -6.54
CA LEU A 25 3.90 -0.85 -7.77
C LEU A 25 5.27 -1.09 -8.37
N GLU A 26 6.32 -1.11 -7.56
CA GLU A 26 7.67 -1.37 -8.05
C GLU A 26 8.00 -2.85 -8.08
N GLN A 27 7.19 -3.66 -7.42
CA GLN A 27 7.32 -5.10 -7.45
C GLN A 27 8.64 -5.62 -6.89
N LEU A 28 9.17 -4.95 -5.89
CA LEU A 28 10.31 -5.47 -5.18
C LEU A 28 9.89 -6.64 -4.31
N SER A 29 10.80 -7.53 -4.00
CA SER A 29 10.49 -8.63 -3.10
C SER A 29 10.31 -8.11 -1.68
N THR A 30 9.74 -8.94 -0.81
CA THR A 30 9.59 -8.58 0.59
C THR A 30 10.96 -8.32 1.21
N GLU A 31 11.94 -9.16 0.88
CA GLU A 31 13.27 -9.00 1.43
C GLU A 31 13.95 -7.73 0.95
N GLU A 32 13.79 -7.40 -0.32
CA GLU A 32 14.35 -6.17 -0.85
C GLU A 32 13.72 -4.96 -0.21
N THR A 33 12.41 -5.00 -0.03
CA THR A 33 11.69 -3.91 0.61
C THR A 33 12.16 -3.75 2.06
N ALA A 34 12.33 -4.87 2.76
CA ALA A 34 12.80 -4.83 4.13
C ALA A 34 14.19 -4.19 4.22
N GLN A 35 15.07 -4.55 3.28
CA GLN A 35 16.40 -3.96 3.29
C GLN A 35 16.35 -2.46 3.01
N MET A 36 15.58 -2.06 2.03
CA MET A 36 15.52 -0.65 1.68
C MET A 36 14.96 0.19 2.81
N LEU A 37 14.00 -0.32 3.55
CA LEU A 37 13.35 0.44 4.60
C LEU A 37 13.93 0.17 5.97
N GLU A 38 14.92 -0.72 6.05
CA GLU A 38 15.55 -1.09 7.33
C GLU A 38 14.51 -1.65 8.28
N LEU A 39 13.68 -2.53 7.76
CA LEU A 39 12.65 -3.20 8.53
C LEU A 39 12.89 -4.70 8.49
N THR A 40 12.25 -5.43 9.39
CA THR A 40 12.27 -6.88 9.30
C THR A 40 11.23 -7.32 8.27
N VAL A 41 11.38 -8.53 7.77
CA VAL A 41 10.43 -9.09 6.83
C VAL A 41 9.03 -9.16 7.43
N PRO A 42 8.85 -9.64 8.68
CA PRO A 42 7.50 -9.62 9.28
C PRO A 42 6.91 -8.22 9.37
N ALA A 43 7.74 -7.21 9.63
CA ALA A 43 7.24 -5.85 9.69
C ALA A 43 6.75 -5.38 8.33
N VAL A 44 7.48 -5.74 7.26
CA VAL A 44 7.04 -5.39 5.91
C VAL A 44 5.70 -6.05 5.62
N LYS A 45 5.56 -7.33 5.95
CA LYS A 45 4.31 -8.05 5.68
C LYS A 45 3.15 -7.43 6.43
N SER A 46 3.36 -7.09 7.70
CA SER A 46 2.31 -6.50 8.51
C SER A 46 1.90 -5.13 7.97
N ARG A 47 2.88 -4.29 7.63
CA ARG A 47 2.57 -2.98 7.10
C ARG A 47 1.89 -3.07 5.75
N LEU A 48 2.31 -4.02 4.92
CA LEU A 48 1.68 -4.17 3.61
C LEU A 48 0.22 -4.57 3.74
N LEU A 49 -0.07 -5.49 4.67
CA LEU A 49 -1.45 -5.89 4.89
C LEU A 49 -2.30 -4.69 5.30
N ARG A 50 -1.81 -3.89 6.24
CA ARG A 50 -2.55 -2.74 6.70
C ARG A 50 -2.68 -1.70 5.59
N ALA A 51 -1.63 -1.51 4.80
CA ALA A 51 -1.67 -0.55 3.71
C ALA A 51 -2.74 -0.95 2.70
N ARG A 52 -2.80 -2.23 2.37
CA ARG A 52 -3.80 -2.71 1.41
C ARG A 52 -5.21 -2.57 1.94
N LEU A 53 -5.40 -2.83 3.25
CA LEU A 53 -6.73 -2.67 3.83
C LEU A 53 -7.16 -1.22 3.83
N GLN A 54 -6.25 -0.30 4.17
CA GLN A 54 -6.60 1.10 4.16
C GLN A 54 -6.88 1.60 2.75
N LEU A 55 -6.09 1.16 1.78
CA LEU A 55 -6.33 1.55 0.40
C LEU A 55 -7.68 1.03 -0.07
N ARG A 56 -8.01 -0.22 0.30
CA ARG A 56 -9.31 -0.77 -0.07
C ARG A 56 -10.45 0.07 0.49
N GLU A 57 -10.31 0.49 1.75
CA GLU A 57 -11.36 1.30 2.35
C GLU A 57 -11.49 2.65 1.64
N LYS A 58 -10.35 3.25 1.28
CA LYS A 58 -10.41 4.52 0.59
C LYS A 58 -11.05 4.37 -0.79
N LEU A 59 -10.79 3.27 -1.46
CA LEU A 59 -11.35 3.06 -2.80
C LEU A 59 -12.80 2.62 -2.75
N ALA A 60 -13.26 2.10 -1.63
CA ALA A 60 -14.62 1.59 -1.52
C ALA A 60 -15.65 2.66 -1.84
N LYS A 61 -15.34 3.91 -1.50
CA LYS A 61 -16.32 4.97 -1.75
C LYS A 61 -16.58 5.17 -3.23
N TYR A 62 -15.67 4.72 -4.09
CA TYR A 62 -15.85 4.86 -5.52
C TYR A 62 -16.62 3.67 -6.11
N PHE A 63 -16.65 2.55 -5.42
CA PHE A 63 -17.30 1.39 -5.95
C PHE A 63 -18.53 0.98 -5.16
N LYS A 64 -18.96 1.74 -4.13
CA LYS A 64 -19.98 1.35 -3.38
C LYS A 64 -21.19 1.47 -4.02
N ARG A 65 -21.84 1.50 -4.51
CA ARG A 65 -22.83 1.67 -5.19
C ARG A 65 -23.80 1.04 -5.04
N GLY A 66 -24.37 1.14 -5.06
CA GLY A 66 -25.46 0.62 -5.00
C GLY A 66 -25.49 -0.59 -4.50
N THR A 67 -24.77 -0.95 -4.06
CA THR A 67 -24.91 -2.23 -3.65
C THR A 67 -25.25 -2.31 -2.37
#